data_a77731ffbf731b8962d5c44a3708665a
#
_entry.id   a77731ffbf731b8962d5c44a3708665a
#
_cell.length_a   1.000
_cell.length_b   1.000
_cell.length_c   1.000
_cell.angle_alpha   90.00
_cell.angle_beta   90.00
_cell.angle_gamma   90.00
#
_symmetry.space_group_name_H-M   'P 1'
#
loop_
_entity.id
_entity.type
_entity.pdbx_description
1 polymer ?
#
loop_
_entity_poly.entity_id
_entity_poly.type
_entity_poly.pdbx_seq_one_letter_code
_entity_poly.pdbx_strand_id
1 'polypeptide(L)'
;MCLRNRYFIGLVQLLVLTSSHVLDASKRFDDDDDSSLLVETTAGWVRGYVDYATTPEREECDMWFGIPYAEPPVDNWRFRHPRPIKKWTGVKEAREPPNSCVQIIDTVFPNFTGAQMWNPNTQLSEDCLYLNVVAPRNRDRSRKLAVMIWVYGGGFYSGTSTLDVYDHRTLAVTENVIVASMQYRVASLGFLYFGTADVPGNAGLFDQLMALQFIKDNIERFGGDSSNITLFGESAGAASVSLHLLSPLSRNLYHRAILQSGSPTPEWVLIPRDESVLRGLRLAEAAGCPHDKNRLHDAIACLRTVNASDLVVKEWGTQGICEFPFVPVQDGAFLDEDPSVALRNGHFKQMPLLLGSNTEEGNYFIIYYLTQLFHLKEGVVVNREEFLQSTRELNPYLNNIARQAVIFEYTDWLNPHDPIKNRDHLDKMVGDKHFTCNVNELALRYAEAGNYVYYYYYTHRSTTHQWPTWTGVMHADEINFVFGEPLDPIRKYTPEEVELSRLMMRYWANFAKTGNPSLSSNGSWNKLYWPVHTAYGREYLELSVNASKEVKVGRGPRLKQCAFWKKYLPQLIQATTTPAPPKNCTSGVLPRDSRAAYGDLLIGLGIVLIVALIILIAMMGVYFLHHRGRRQ
;
A
#
# COMPACT_ATOMS: atom_id res chain seq x y z
N MET A 1 -41.87 52.16 -15.47
CA MET A 1 -42.51 50.96 -16.08
C MET A 1 -41.39 50.05 -16.56
N CYS A 2 -40.86 49.27 -15.65
CA CYS A 2 -39.92 48.16 -15.92
C CYS A 2 -39.42 47.57 -14.60
N LEU A 3 -40.25 46.77 -13.92
CA LEU A 3 -39.91 45.98 -12.71
C LEU A 3 -41.05 44.95 -12.46
N ARG A 4 -41.16 43.94 -13.36
CA ARG A 4 -42.12 42.84 -13.12
C ARG A 4 -41.81 41.52 -13.80
N ASN A 5 -40.56 41.23 -14.17
CA ASN A 5 -40.26 39.96 -14.88
C ASN A 5 -39.00 39.20 -14.36
N ARG A 6 -38.61 39.35 -13.09
CA ARG A 6 -37.49 38.57 -12.53
C ARG A 6 -37.89 37.56 -11.45
N TYR A 7 -39.14 37.46 -11.08
CA TYR A 7 -39.62 36.53 -10.02
C TYR A 7 -40.24 35.24 -10.54
N PHE A 8 -40.50 35.11 -11.84
CA PHE A 8 -41.17 33.90 -12.37
C PHE A 8 -40.19 32.80 -12.81
N ILE A 9 -38.93 33.13 -13.09
CA ILE A 9 -37.91 32.13 -13.52
C ILE A 9 -37.29 31.41 -12.30
N GLY A 10 -37.24 32.06 -11.15
CA GLY A 10 -36.70 31.47 -9.92
C GLY A 10 -37.62 30.39 -9.29
N LEU A 11 -38.93 30.50 -9.49
CA LEU A 11 -39.91 29.56 -8.92
C LEU A 11 -39.99 28.23 -9.71
N VAL A 12 -39.76 28.28 -11.02
CA VAL A 12 -39.77 27.08 -11.89
C VAL A 12 -38.47 26.24 -11.70
N GLN A 13 -37.33 26.88 -11.46
CA GLN A 13 -36.09 26.15 -11.12
C GLN A 13 -36.09 25.53 -9.72
N LEU A 14 -36.77 26.16 -8.75
CA LEU A 14 -36.91 25.59 -7.41
C LEU A 14 -37.91 24.42 -7.36
N LEU A 15 -38.94 24.41 -8.23
CA LEU A 15 -39.90 23.31 -8.35
C LEU A 15 -39.35 22.10 -9.13
N VAL A 16 -38.38 22.29 -10.03
CA VAL A 16 -37.73 21.18 -10.74
C VAL A 16 -36.66 20.51 -9.86
N LEU A 17 -35.97 21.26 -8.98
CA LEU A 17 -35.01 20.69 -8.02
C LEU A 17 -35.68 19.96 -6.85
N THR A 18 -36.89 20.37 -6.46
CA THR A 18 -37.65 19.66 -5.41
C THR A 18 -38.37 18.41 -5.93
N SER A 19 -38.70 18.34 -7.22
CA SER A 19 -39.31 17.13 -7.81
C SER A 19 -38.30 16.00 -8.07
N SER A 20 -37.02 16.29 -8.32
CA SER A 20 -35.99 15.25 -8.45
C SER A 20 -35.59 14.62 -7.11
N HIS A 21 -35.63 15.39 -6.01
CA HIS A 21 -35.38 14.83 -4.67
C HIS A 21 -36.61 14.12 -4.06
N VAL A 22 -37.81 14.48 -4.46
CA VAL A 22 -39.04 13.82 -3.99
C VAL A 22 -39.27 12.48 -4.69
N LEU A 23 -38.81 12.32 -5.94
CA LEU A 23 -38.88 11.03 -6.66
C LEU A 23 -37.84 10.00 -6.14
N ASP A 24 -36.72 10.45 -5.57
CA ASP A 24 -35.70 9.55 -4.98
C ASP A 24 -36.11 9.10 -3.56
N ALA A 25 -36.82 9.94 -2.80
CA ALA A 25 -37.33 9.59 -1.48
C ALA A 25 -38.49 8.58 -1.51
N SER A 26 -39.32 8.58 -2.58
CA SER A 26 -40.45 7.65 -2.68
C SER A 26 -40.05 6.22 -3.02
N LYS A 27 -38.90 6.01 -3.69
CA LYS A 27 -38.37 4.66 -3.97
C LYS A 27 -37.69 4.00 -2.75
N ARG A 28 -37.26 4.77 -1.74
CA ARG A 28 -36.71 4.24 -0.49
C ARG A 28 -37.72 3.56 0.43
N PHE A 29 -39.01 3.77 0.19
CA PHE A 29 -40.10 3.24 1.04
C PHE A 29 -40.63 1.86 0.60
N ASP A 30 -40.39 1.45 -0.66
CA ASP A 30 -40.84 0.13 -1.15
C ASP A 30 -39.91 -1.05 -0.76
N ASP A 31 -38.70 -0.77 -0.25
CA ASP A 31 -37.73 -1.82 0.16
C ASP A 31 -38.01 -2.42 1.56
N ASP A 32 -38.90 -1.84 2.34
CA ASP A 32 -39.17 -2.27 3.73
C ASP A 32 -39.77 -3.67 3.83
N ASP A 33 -40.42 -4.18 2.78
CA ASP A 33 -40.99 -5.52 2.70
C ASP A 33 -40.11 -6.57 2.02
N ASP A 34 -38.96 -6.20 1.47
CA ASP A 34 -38.04 -7.19 0.84
C ASP A 34 -37.30 -8.03 1.89
N SER A 35 -37.83 -9.23 2.15
CA SER A 35 -37.25 -10.17 3.09
C SER A 35 -35.81 -10.59 2.74
N SER A 36 -35.39 -10.37 1.49
CA SER A 36 -34.01 -10.71 1.05
C SER A 36 -32.95 -9.74 1.57
N LEU A 37 -33.35 -8.56 2.02
CA LEU A 37 -32.49 -7.52 2.62
C LEU A 37 -32.39 -7.68 4.15
N LEU A 38 -33.20 -8.55 4.73
CA LEU A 38 -33.19 -8.83 6.17
C LEU A 38 -32.25 -10.02 6.44
N VAL A 39 -31.16 -9.76 7.13
CA VAL A 39 -30.11 -10.76 7.40
C VAL A 39 -29.91 -10.94 8.90
N GLU A 40 -29.97 -12.19 9.37
CA GLU A 40 -29.66 -12.54 10.75
C GLU A 40 -28.15 -12.76 10.91
N THR A 41 -27.45 -11.87 11.58
CA THR A 41 -26.04 -12.05 11.94
C THR A 41 -25.89 -12.80 13.27
N THR A 42 -24.69 -13.20 13.62
CA THR A 42 -24.37 -13.78 14.92
C THR A 42 -24.64 -12.84 16.11
N ALA A 43 -24.79 -11.53 15.82
CA ALA A 43 -25.04 -10.49 16.82
C ALA A 43 -26.49 -10.00 16.84
N GLY A 44 -27.26 -10.20 15.77
CA GLY A 44 -28.68 -9.79 15.65
C GLY A 44 -29.04 -9.51 14.20
N TRP A 45 -30.29 -9.11 13.99
CA TRP A 45 -30.84 -8.83 12.67
C TRP A 45 -30.38 -7.46 12.14
N VAL A 46 -30.05 -7.41 10.84
CA VAL A 46 -29.76 -6.19 10.10
C VAL A 46 -30.62 -6.11 8.86
N ARG A 47 -31.08 -4.92 8.50
CA ARG A 47 -31.81 -4.65 7.27
C ARG A 47 -30.98 -3.75 6.36
N GLY A 48 -30.74 -4.20 5.13
CA GLY A 48 -30.11 -3.45 4.06
C GLY A 48 -31.10 -2.67 3.19
N TYR A 49 -30.62 -2.24 2.06
CA TYR A 49 -31.39 -1.52 1.04
C TYR A 49 -30.86 -1.86 -0.36
N VAL A 50 -31.64 -1.50 -1.38
CA VAL A 50 -31.24 -1.61 -2.78
C VAL A 50 -30.67 -0.29 -3.24
N ASP A 51 -29.55 -0.34 -3.97
CA ASP A 51 -28.98 0.79 -4.69
C ASP A 51 -28.49 0.32 -6.06
N TYR A 52 -27.99 1.24 -6.87
CA TYR A 52 -27.58 0.98 -8.25
C TYR A 52 -26.11 1.27 -8.44
N ALA A 53 -25.42 0.42 -9.21
CA ALA A 53 -24.07 0.71 -9.67
C ALA A 53 -24.05 1.96 -10.55
N THR A 54 -22.91 2.64 -10.59
CA THR A 54 -22.73 3.86 -11.38
C THR A 54 -22.42 3.57 -12.86
N THR A 55 -22.64 2.33 -13.29
CA THR A 55 -22.51 1.89 -14.69
C THR A 55 -23.66 2.42 -15.57
N PRO A 56 -23.50 2.47 -16.91
CA PRO A 56 -24.61 2.84 -17.81
C PRO A 56 -25.87 1.96 -17.65
N GLU A 57 -25.66 0.68 -17.35
CA GLU A 57 -26.71 -0.34 -17.17
C GLU A 57 -27.44 -0.19 -15.82
N ARG A 58 -26.85 0.50 -14.84
CA ARG A 58 -27.41 0.71 -13.50
C ARG A 58 -27.90 -0.58 -12.85
N GLU A 59 -27.04 -1.60 -12.82
CA GLU A 59 -27.37 -2.87 -12.18
C GLU A 59 -27.61 -2.69 -10.67
N GLU A 60 -28.58 -3.43 -10.16
CA GLU A 60 -29.00 -3.37 -8.75
C GLU A 60 -28.02 -4.08 -7.82
N CYS A 61 -27.77 -3.47 -6.66
CA CYS A 61 -26.99 -4.03 -5.54
C CYS A 61 -27.85 -4.15 -4.29
N ASP A 62 -27.73 -5.27 -3.58
CA ASP A 62 -28.12 -5.37 -2.18
C ASP A 62 -26.99 -4.78 -1.32
N MET A 63 -27.30 -3.82 -0.48
CA MET A 63 -26.32 -3.08 0.32
C MET A 63 -26.66 -3.11 1.80
N TRP A 64 -25.64 -3.29 2.63
CA TRP A 64 -25.71 -3.18 4.10
C TRP A 64 -24.54 -2.33 4.57
N PHE A 65 -24.83 -1.10 4.98
CA PHE A 65 -23.83 -0.14 5.45
C PHE A 65 -23.98 0.14 6.95
N GLY A 66 -22.86 0.26 7.65
CA GLY A 66 -22.85 0.55 9.08
C GLY A 66 -23.25 -0.64 9.98
N ILE A 67 -22.86 -1.87 9.63
CA ILE A 67 -23.05 -3.03 10.50
C ILE A 67 -22.00 -2.98 11.62
N PRO A 68 -22.39 -2.90 12.91
CA PRO A 68 -21.42 -2.87 14.01
C PRO A 68 -20.80 -4.26 14.21
N TYR A 69 -19.47 -4.34 14.24
CA TYR A 69 -18.75 -5.60 14.46
C TYR A 69 -18.07 -5.67 15.84
N ALA A 70 -17.91 -4.53 16.51
CA ALA A 70 -17.30 -4.39 17.83
C ALA A 70 -18.06 -3.38 18.68
N GLU A 71 -17.87 -3.45 20.01
CA GLU A 71 -18.35 -2.41 20.89
C GLU A 71 -17.58 -1.11 20.65
N PRO A 72 -18.20 0.09 20.78
CA PRO A 72 -17.53 1.37 20.67
C PRO A 72 -16.32 1.45 21.61
N PRO A 73 -15.12 1.79 21.11
CA PRO A 73 -13.89 1.87 21.90
C PRO A 73 -13.74 3.26 22.57
N VAL A 74 -14.74 3.66 23.33
CA VAL A 74 -14.84 4.99 23.97
C VAL A 74 -14.42 4.94 25.44
N ASP A 75 -14.15 6.10 26.05
CA ASP A 75 -13.85 6.28 27.47
C ASP A 75 -12.70 5.38 27.96
N ASN A 76 -12.96 4.49 28.91
CA ASN A 76 -11.99 3.53 29.45
C ASN A 76 -11.51 2.49 28.45
N TRP A 77 -12.18 2.36 27.29
CA TRP A 77 -11.82 1.42 26.21
C TRP A 77 -10.97 2.08 25.12
N ARG A 78 -10.81 3.41 25.17
CA ARG A 78 -9.87 4.12 24.27
C ARG A 78 -8.48 3.53 24.42
N PHE A 79 -7.77 3.31 23.30
CA PHE A 79 -6.44 2.70 23.15
C PHE A 79 -6.36 1.19 23.42
N ARG A 80 -7.39 0.56 23.95
CA ARG A 80 -7.42 -0.91 24.16
C ARG A 80 -7.80 -1.65 22.89
N HIS A 81 -7.52 -2.95 22.85
CA HIS A 81 -8.04 -3.83 21.81
C HIS A 81 -9.57 -3.81 21.79
N PRO A 82 -10.21 -4.04 20.61
CA PRO A 82 -11.66 -4.02 20.49
C PRO A 82 -12.30 -5.15 21.31
N ARG A 83 -13.56 -4.96 21.65
CA ARG A 83 -14.38 -5.98 22.31
C ARG A 83 -15.47 -6.47 21.37
N PRO A 84 -15.81 -7.80 21.40
CA PRO A 84 -16.90 -8.32 20.60
C PRO A 84 -18.20 -7.54 20.82
N ILE A 85 -18.91 -7.29 19.74
CA ILE A 85 -20.21 -6.62 19.81
C ILE A 85 -21.20 -7.40 20.65
N LYS A 86 -21.98 -6.72 21.48
CA LYS A 86 -23.09 -7.33 22.20
C LYS A 86 -24.24 -7.65 21.28
N LYS A 87 -24.89 -8.80 21.52
CA LYS A 87 -26.11 -9.14 20.78
C LYS A 87 -27.20 -8.10 21.04
N TRP A 88 -27.88 -7.74 19.97
CA TRP A 88 -29.04 -6.84 20.05
C TRP A 88 -30.35 -7.56 19.74
N THR A 89 -31.44 -6.99 20.25
CA THR A 89 -32.81 -7.42 19.93
C THR A 89 -33.42 -6.50 18.88
N GLY A 90 -34.34 -7.03 18.08
CA GLY A 90 -34.94 -6.27 16.98
C GLY A 90 -34.02 -6.19 15.75
N VAL A 91 -34.38 -5.35 14.81
CA VAL A 91 -33.68 -5.14 13.54
C VAL A 91 -32.90 -3.81 13.61
N LYS A 92 -31.63 -3.85 13.25
CA LYS A 92 -30.83 -2.64 13.02
C LYS A 92 -30.90 -2.28 11.54
N GLU A 93 -31.21 -1.02 11.25
CA GLU A 93 -31.11 -0.50 9.90
C GLU A 93 -29.64 -0.32 9.51
N ALA A 94 -29.22 -1.01 8.45
CA ALA A 94 -27.86 -0.94 7.89
C ALA A 94 -27.92 -0.21 6.54
N ARG A 95 -28.40 1.05 6.58
CA ARG A 95 -28.72 1.86 5.39
C ARG A 95 -27.87 3.12 5.24
N GLU A 96 -27.16 3.52 6.30
CA GLU A 96 -26.37 4.74 6.30
C GLU A 96 -24.89 4.42 6.38
N PRO A 97 -24.01 5.15 5.66
CA PRO A 97 -22.58 5.03 5.81
C PRO A 97 -22.15 5.26 7.27
N PRO A 98 -21.26 4.43 7.82
CA PRO A 98 -20.81 4.56 9.19
C PRO A 98 -19.98 5.82 9.42
N ASN A 99 -19.84 6.22 10.70
CA ASN A 99 -18.88 7.23 11.10
C ASN A 99 -17.46 6.84 10.66
N SER A 100 -16.70 7.83 10.21
CA SER A 100 -15.25 7.70 10.06
C SER A 100 -14.57 7.72 11.43
N CYS A 101 -13.52 6.93 11.61
CA CYS A 101 -12.73 6.99 12.84
C CYS A 101 -12.03 8.35 12.95
N VAL A 102 -11.89 8.86 14.19
CA VAL A 102 -11.26 10.17 14.46
C VAL A 102 -9.85 10.20 13.88
N GLN A 103 -9.57 11.24 13.12
CA GLN A 103 -8.33 11.46 12.38
C GLN A 103 -8.15 12.93 12.04
N ILE A 104 -6.96 13.32 11.60
CA ILE A 104 -6.71 14.67 11.12
C ILE A 104 -7.40 14.88 9.75
N ILE A 105 -7.89 16.09 9.51
CA ILE A 105 -8.40 16.51 8.20
C ILE A 105 -7.26 17.20 7.45
N ASP A 106 -6.99 16.77 6.23
CA ASP A 106 -6.02 17.43 5.36
C ASP A 106 -6.54 18.81 4.94
N THR A 107 -5.80 19.83 5.34
CA THR A 107 -6.06 21.24 5.02
C THR A 107 -4.91 21.89 4.25
N VAL A 108 -3.90 21.13 3.83
CA VAL A 108 -2.74 21.66 3.09
C VAL A 108 -3.17 22.20 1.73
N PHE A 109 -4.09 21.52 1.06
CA PHE A 109 -4.67 21.95 -0.22
C PHE A 109 -6.21 22.01 -0.13
N PRO A 110 -6.79 23.02 0.60
CA PRO A 110 -8.20 23.00 1.02
C PRO A 110 -9.21 23.13 -0.12
N ASN A 111 -8.80 23.61 -1.31
CA ASN A 111 -9.67 23.79 -2.47
C ASN A 111 -9.28 22.91 -3.66
N PHE A 112 -8.47 21.90 -3.41
CA PHE A 112 -7.96 21.03 -4.46
C PHE A 112 -8.56 19.62 -4.33
N THR A 113 -9.43 19.25 -5.28
CA THR A 113 -10.18 17.99 -5.24
C THR A 113 -9.26 16.76 -5.18
N GLY A 114 -8.09 16.79 -5.86
CA GLY A 114 -7.11 15.70 -5.83
C GLY A 114 -6.57 15.37 -4.44
N ALA A 115 -6.57 16.35 -3.52
CA ALA A 115 -6.23 16.11 -2.11
C ALA A 115 -7.49 15.88 -1.25
N GLN A 116 -8.53 16.70 -1.44
CA GLN A 116 -9.74 16.66 -0.62
C GLN A 116 -10.54 15.36 -0.76
N MET A 117 -10.42 14.64 -1.87
CA MET A 117 -11.07 13.35 -2.08
C MET A 117 -10.67 12.26 -1.10
N TRP A 118 -9.54 12.44 -0.41
CA TRP A 118 -9.03 11.52 0.61
C TRP A 118 -9.47 11.87 2.03
N ASN A 119 -10.08 13.03 2.24
CA ASN A 119 -10.63 13.41 3.54
C ASN A 119 -11.89 12.60 3.85
N PRO A 120 -12.15 12.29 5.14
CA PRO A 120 -13.36 11.62 5.57
C PRO A 120 -14.62 12.36 5.08
N ASN A 121 -15.54 11.61 4.49
CA ASN A 121 -16.81 12.11 3.97
C ASN A 121 -18.02 11.82 4.88
N THR A 122 -17.76 11.23 6.07
CA THR A 122 -18.75 11.00 7.13
C THR A 122 -18.28 11.60 8.45
N GLN A 123 -19.17 11.68 9.43
CA GLN A 123 -18.87 12.25 10.75
C GLN A 123 -17.71 11.53 11.42
N LEU A 124 -16.77 12.28 12.02
CA LEU A 124 -15.69 11.72 12.83
C LEU A 124 -16.22 11.31 14.21
N SER A 125 -15.93 10.09 14.62
CA SER A 125 -16.34 9.56 15.92
C SER A 125 -15.36 8.47 16.40
N GLU A 126 -15.19 8.31 17.72
CA GLU A 126 -14.57 7.12 18.28
C GLU A 126 -15.50 5.89 18.17
N ASP A 127 -16.82 6.08 18.12
CA ASP A 127 -17.79 5.05 17.76
C ASP A 127 -17.82 4.90 16.23
N CYS A 128 -16.82 4.15 15.71
CA CYS A 128 -16.58 3.99 14.30
C CYS A 128 -16.40 2.52 13.85
N LEU A 129 -16.47 1.53 14.75
CA LEU A 129 -16.15 0.15 14.42
C LEU A 129 -17.30 -0.58 13.72
N TYR A 130 -17.48 -0.24 12.46
CA TYR A 130 -18.54 -0.74 11.58
C TYR A 130 -17.97 -1.30 10.28
N LEU A 131 -18.74 -2.16 9.63
CA LEU A 131 -18.40 -2.71 8.32
C LEU A 131 -19.55 -2.52 7.32
N ASN A 132 -19.22 -2.66 6.04
CA ASN A 132 -20.13 -2.55 4.91
C ASN A 132 -20.07 -3.83 4.08
N VAL A 133 -21.20 -4.21 3.49
CA VAL A 133 -21.30 -5.35 2.57
C VAL A 133 -22.12 -4.92 1.36
N VAL A 134 -21.62 -5.23 0.17
CA VAL A 134 -22.32 -5.02 -1.11
C VAL A 134 -22.34 -6.33 -1.88
N ALA A 135 -23.51 -6.71 -2.36
CA ALA A 135 -23.71 -7.93 -3.14
C ALA A 135 -24.51 -7.65 -4.42
N PRO A 136 -24.23 -8.29 -5.56
CA PRO A 136 -25.09 -8.18 -6.75
C PRO A 136 -26.49 -8.69 -6.43
N ARG A 137 -27.55 -7.90 -6.76
CA ARG A 137 -28.92 -8.31 -6.48
C ARG A 137 -29.37 -9.50 -7.32
N ASN A 138 -28.99 -9.52 -8.59
CA ASN A 138 -29.36 -10.55 -9.57
C ASN A 138 -28.47 -11.80 -9.50
N ARG A 139 -27.77 -12.05 -8.36
CA ARG A 139 -26.92 -13.22 -8.16
C ARG A 139 -27.73 -14.51 -8.10
N ASP A 140 -27.14 -15.61 -8.54
CA ASP A 140 -27.67 -16.96 -8.30
C ASP A 140 -27.57 -17.29 -6.80
N ARG A 141 -28.69 -17.22 -6.08
CA ARG A 141 -28.75 -17.44 -4.62
C ARG A 141 -28.47 -18.88 -4.21
N SER A 142 -28.45 -19.84 -5.18
CA SER A 142 -28.06 -21.23 -4.92
C SER A 142 -26.54 -21.41 -4.83
N ARG A 143 -25.76 -20.39 -5.26
CA ARG A 143 -24.29 -20.39 -5.26
C ARG A 143 -23.76 -19.25 -4.40
N LYS A 144 -22.77 -19.57 -3.57
CA LYS A 144 -22.06 -18.57 -2.79
C LYS A 144 -21.01 -17.88 -3.66
N LEU A 145 -20.88 -16.56 -3.51
CA LEU A 145 -19.95 -15.74 -4.26
C LEU A 145 -18.61 -15.58 -3.53
N ALA A 146 -17.52 -15.47 -4.28
CA ALA A 146 -16.24 -15.06 -3.73
C ALA A 146 -16.36 -13.68 -3.04
N VAL A 147 -15.67 -13.51 -1.93
CA VAL A 147 -15.71 -12.31 -1.08
C VAL A 147 -14.40 -11.57 -1.19
N MET A 148 -14.45 -10.29 -1.48
CA MET A 148 -13.32 -9.37 -1.50
C MET A 148 -13.48 -8.36 -0.35
N ILE A 149 -12.49 -8.26 0.54
CA ILE A 149 -12.56 -7.38 1.72
C ILE A 149 -11.54 -6.27 1.56
N TRP A 150 -12.02 -5.04 1.40
CA TRP A 150 -11.20 -3.84 1.29
C TRP A 150 -10.70 -3.36 2.64
N VAL A 151 -9.39 -3.10 2.70
CA VAL A 151 -8.71 -2.43 3.81
C VAL A 151 -8.10 -1.15 3.27
N TYR A 152 -8.65 0.00 3.67
CA TYR A 152 -8.22 1.30 3.15
C TYR A 152 -6.82 1.69 3.64
N GLY A 153 -6.14 2.54 2.87
CA GLY A 153 -4.85 3.15 3.20
C GLY A 153 -4.96 4.47 3.97
N GLY A 154 -3.90 5.27 3.92
CA GLY A 154 -3.80 6.56 4.61
C GLY A 154 -2.78 6.56 5.74
N GLY A 155 -1.62 5.90 5.56
CA GLY A 155 -0.45 5.97 6.45
C GLY A 155 -0.69 5.55 7.89
N PHE A 156 -1.73 4.80 8.19
CA PHE A 156 -2.22 4.46 9.53
C PHE A 156 -2.74 5.65 10.36
N TYR A 157 -2.72 6.87 9.83
CA TYR A 157 -3.20 8.08 10.53
C TYR A 157 -4.51 8.65 9.99
N SER A 158 -4.93 8.22 8.80
CA SER A 158 -6.13 8.70 8.10
C SER A 158 -6.79 7.58 7.30
N GLY A 159 -7.90 7.91 6.65
CA GLY A 159 -8.66 7.01 5.79
C GLY A 159 -10.01 6.61 6.37
N THR A 160 -10.90 6.19 5.49
CA THR A 160 -12.24 5.70 5.82
C THR A 160 -12.73 4.76 4.72
N SER A 161 -13.56 3.78 5.09
CA SER A 161 -14.14 2.82 4.13
C SER A 161 -15.25 3.42 3.26
N THR A 162 -15.63 4.67 3.52
CA THR A 162 -16.78 5.34 2.90
C THR A 162 -16.42 6.29 1.77
N LEU A 163 -15.13 6.45 1.43
CA LEU A 163 -14.71 7.35 0.35
C LEU A 163 -15.36 6.99 -0.98
N ASP A 164 -15.74 8.00 -1.74
CA ASP A 164 -16.41 7.84 -3.04
C ASP A 164 -15.57 7.01 -4.02
N VAL A 165 -14.24 7.10 -3.95
CA VAL A 165 -13.30 6.32 -4.76
C VAL A 165 -13.35 4.81 -4.47
N TYR A 166 -13.89 4.40 -3.32
CA TYR A 166 -14.09 3.01 -2.92
C TYR A 166 -15.53 2.53 -3.17
N ASP A 167 -16.16 2.99 -4.25
CA ASP A 167 -17.52 2.54 -4.60
C ASP A 167 -17.54 1.03 -4.93
N HIS A 168 -18.01 0.25 -3.98
CA HIS A 168 -18.03 -1.21 -4.05
C HIS A 168 -19.01 -1.76 -5.08
N ARG A 169 -20.03 -0.96 -5.49
CA ARG A 169 -21.16 -1.39 -6.30
C ARG A 169 -20.72 -1.88 -7.68
N THR A 170 -19.94 -1.05 -8.38
CA THR A 170 -19.53 -1.36 -9.76
C THR A 170 -18.69 -2.65 -9.82
N LEU A 171 -17.69 -2.80 -8.94
CA LEU A 171 -16.90 -4.04 -8.86
C LEU A 171 -17.77 -5.26 -8.53
N ALA A 172 -18.70 -5.13 -7.57
CA ALA A 172 -19.56 -6.21 -7.13
C ALA A 172 -20.45 -6.75 -8.27
N VAL A 173 -21.18 -5.87 -8.98
CA VAL A 173 -22.10 -6.31 -10.03
C VAL A 173 -21.38 -6.74 -11.30
N THR A 174 -20.39 -5.97 -11.75
CA THR A 174 -19.66 -6.25 -13.01
C THR A 174 -18.95 -7.60 -12.95
N GLU A 175 -18.37 -7.91 -11.82
CA GLU A 175 -17.57 -9.13 -11.65
C GLU A 175 -18.28 -10.23 -10.85
N ASN A 176 -19.51 -10.03 -10.42
CA ASN A 176 -20.29 -11.00 -9.64
C ASN A 176 -19.50 -11.54 -8.45
N VAL A 177 -19.15 -10.64 -7.52
CA VAL A 177 -18.47 -10.90 -6.25
C VAL A 177 -19.15 -10.14 -5.14
N ILE A 178 -18.95 -10.55 -3.88
CA ILE A 178 -19.31 -9.71 -2.74
C ILE A 178 -18.10 -8.85 -2.39
N VAL A 179 -18.33 -7.54 -2.23
CA VAL A 179 -17.33 -6.61 -1.74
C VAL A 179 -17.73 -6.13 -0.36
N ALA A 180 -16.82 -6.30 0.60
CA ALA A 180 -16.99 -5.81 1.96
C ALA A 180 -15.86 -4.85 2.32
N SER A 181 -16.11 -3.95 3.26
CA SER A 181 -15.08 -3.07 3.83
C SER A 181 -15.32 -2.85 5.31
N MET A 182 -14.29 -2.39 6.00
CA MET A 182 -14.36 -2.13 7.44
C MET A 182 -13.75 -0.78 7.79
N GLN A 183 -14.33 -0.14 8.80
CA GLN A 183 -13.65 0.92 9.54
C GLN A 183 -12.70 0.29 10.56
N TYR A 184 -11.55 0.89 10.78
CA TYR A 184 -10.63 0.53 11.84
C TYR A 184 -9.98 1.80 12.40
N ARG A 185 -9.60 1.79 13.67
CA ARG A 185 -8.99 2.96 14.30
C ARG A 185 -7.63 3.27 13.69
N VAL A 186 -7.40 4.54 13.48
CA VAL A 186 -6.17 5.11 12.93
C VAL A 186 -5.54 6.07 13.94
N ALA A 187 -4.37 6.62 13.62
CA ALA A 187 -3.66 7.60 14.44
C ALA A 187 -3.32 7.04 15.83
N SER A 188 -3.10 7.90 16.81
CA SER A 188 -2.83 7.47 18.21
C SER A 188 -3.96 6.61 18.79
N LEU A 189 -5.21 6.82 18.37
CA LEU A 189 -6.35 6.02 18.83
C LEU A 189 -6.26 4.56 18.39
N GLY A 190 -5.63 4.29 17.27
CA GLY A 190 -5.41 2.94 16.72
C GLY A 190 -4.05 2.34 17.06
N PHE A 191 -3.01 3.17 17.24
CA PHE A 191 -1.63 2.67 17.23
C PHE A 191 -0.74 3.17 18.38
N LEU A 192 -1.28 3.91 19.34
CA LEU A 192 -0.52 4.26 20.55
C LEU A 192 -0.07 2.99 21.28
N TYR A 193 1.21 2.95 21.68
CA TYR A 193 1.81 1.83 22.41
C TYR A 193 2.57 2.31 23.65
N PHE A 194 2.23 1.73 24.79
CA PHE A 194 2.99 1.89 26.04
C PHE A 194 3.45 0.54 26.65
N GLY A 195 3.14 -0.56 25.98
CA GLY A 195 3.49 -1.90 26.48
C GLY A 195 2.74 -2.32 27.74
N THR A 196 1.60 -1.71 28.01
CA THR A 196 0.74 -2.01 29.15
C THR A 196 -0.56 -2.69 28.68
N ALA A 197 -1.26 -3.38 29.59
CA ALA A 197 -2.57 -3.97 29.27
C ALA A 197 -3.62 -2.90 28.88
N ASP A 198 -3.43 -1.65 29.30
CA ASP A 198 -4.29 -0.52 28.98
C ASP A 198 -4.01 0.10 27.60
N VAL A 199 -2.76 0.02 27.14
CA VAL A 199 -2.30 0.54 25.85
C VAL A 199 -1.31 -0.46 25.24
N PRO A 200 -1.84 -1.63 24.77
CA PRO A 200 -1.03 -2.74 24.30
C PRO A 200 -0.43 -2.51 22.91
N GLY A 201 -0.93 -1.49 22.17
CA GLY A 201 -0.57 -1.22 20.78
C GLY A 201 -1.43 -1.98 19.77
N ASN A 202 -1.25 -1.62 18.50
CA ASN A 202 -1.88 -2.29 17.35
C ASN A 202 -3.41 -2.41 17.43
N ALA A 203 -4.09 -1.56 18.20
CA ALA A 203 -5.54 -1.63 18.38
C ALA A 203 -6.28 -1.60 17.03
N GLY A 204 -5.80 -0.79 16.05
CA GLY A 204 -6.34 -0.76 14.68
C GLY A 204 -6.20 -2.09 13.92
N LEU A 205 -5.09 -2.83 14.09
CA LEU A 205 -4.94 -4.16 13.51
C LEU A 205 -5.85 -5.20 14.18
N PHE A 206 -6.08 -5.08 15.49
CA PHE A 206 -7.05 -5.93 16.20
C PHE A 206 -8.50 -5.58 15.83
N ASP A 207 -8.80 -4.31 15.47
CA ASP A 207 -10.09 -3.92 14.89
C ASP A 207 -10.31 -4.66 13.56
N GLN A 208 -9.30 -4.63 12.66
CA GLN A 208 -9.33 -5.39 11.41
C GLN A 208 -9.51 -6.89 11.66
N LEU A 209 -8.76 -7.47 12.61
CA LEU A 209 -8.88 -8.89 12.97
C LEU A 209 -10.30 -9.24 13.41
N MET A 210 -10.93 -8.41 14.24
CA MET A 210 -12.29 -8.62 14.72
C MET A 210 -13.33 -8.47 13.60
N ALA A 211 -13.15 -7.49 12.70
CA ALA A 211 -13.99 -7.33 11.52
C ALA A 211 -13.89 -8.55 10.59
N LEU A 212 -12.67 -9.06 10.34
CA LEU A 212 -12.44 -10.28 9.55
C LEU A 212 -13.13 -11.49 10.16
N GLN A 213 -13.05 -11.66 11.49
CA GLN A 213 -13.75 -12.74 12.19
C GLN A 213 -15.26 -12.59 12.03
N PHE A 214 -15.80 -11.38 12.22
CA PHE A 214 -17.24 -11.13 12.05
C PHE A 214 -17.69 -11.42 10.61
N ILE A 215 -16.94 -11.00 9.59
CA ILE A 215 -17.24 -11.30 8.19
C ILE A 215 -17.18 -12.81 7.95
N LYS A 216 -16.15 -13.49 8.40
CA LYS A 216 -16.00 -14.96 8.27
C LYS A 216 -17.20 -15.71 8.83
N ASP A 217 -17.71 -15.29 9.98
CA ASP A 217 -18.81 -15.94 10.68
C ASP A 217 -20.20 -15.65 10.06
N ASN A 218 -20.33 -14.56 9.31
CA ASN A 218 -21.63 -14.07 8.86
C ASN A 218 -21.82 -13.98 7.34
N ILE A 219 -20.73 -13.92 6.55
CA ILE A 219 -20.81 -13.57 5.12
C ILE A 219 -21.66 -14.53 4.29
N GLU A 220 -21.82 -15.78 4.72
CA GLU A 220 -22.68 -16.75 4.06
C GLU A 220 -24.16 -16.34 4.04
N ARG A 221 -24.58 -15.60 5.05
CA ARG A 221 -25.95 -15.07 5.18
C ARG A 221 -26.21 -13.92 4.19
N PHE A 222 -25.15 -13.27 3.75
CA PHE A 222 -25.17 -12.25 2.68
C PHE A 222 -25.00 -12.86 1.27
N GLY A 223 -24.80 -14.19 1.18
CA GLY A 223 -24.58 -14.90 -0.08
C GLY A 223 -23.10 -15.10 -0.45
N GLY A 224 -22.17 -14.78 0.45
CA GLY A 224 -20.75 -14.97 0.25
C GLY A 224 -20.26 -16.38 0.63
N ASP A 225 -19.12 -16.75 0.08
CA ASP A 225 -18.42 -17.99 0.39
C ASP A 225 -17.37 -17.72 1.48
N SER A 226 -17.64 -18.15 2.71
CA SER A 226 -16.71 -18.03 3.83
C SER A 226 -15.42 -18.83 3.62
N SER A 227 -15.39 -19.78 2.68
CA SER A 227 -14.20 -20.54 2.28
C SER A 227 -13.41 -19.88 1.13
N ASN A 228 -13.87 -18.73 0.61
CA ASN A 228 -13.27 -18.04 -0.51
C ASN A 228 -13.19 -16.50 -0.28
N ILE A 229 -12.43 -16.09 0.72
CA ILE A 229 -12.23 -14.70 1.12
C ILE A 229 -10.85 -14.21 0.64
N THR A 230 -10.83 -13.07 -0.03
CA THR A 230 -9.62 -12.36 -0.47
C THR A 230 -9.55 -11.01 0.24
N LEU A 231 -8.44 -10.74 0.94
CA LEU A 231 -8.13 -9.41 1.44
C LEU A 231 -7.50 -8.57 0.33
N PHE A 232 -7.90 -7.31 0.19
CA PHE A 232 -7.21 -6.38 -0.68
C PHE A 232 -7.14 -4.99 -0.07
N GLY A 233 -6.08 -4.27 -0.36
CA GLY A 233 -5.86 -2.94 0.18
C GLY A 233 -4.74 -2.23 -0.54
N GLU A 234 -4.66 -0.92 -0.34
CA GLU A 234 -3.65 -0.06 -0.94
C GLU A 234 -2.87 0.66 0.16
N SER A 235 -1.57 0.97 -0.09
CA SER A 235 -0.73 1.74 0.85
C SER A 235 -0.70 1.10 2.25
N ALA A 236 -1.06 1.85 3.30
CA ALA A 236 -1.17 1.33 4.67
C ALA A 236 -2.22 0.21 4.79
N GLY A 237 -3.23 0.18 3.93
CA GLY A 237 -4.17 -0.94 3.80
C GLY A 237 -3.48 -2.21 3.27
N ALA A 238 -2.67 -2.09 2.23
CA ALA A 238 -1.84 -3.20 1.74
C ALA A 238 -0.79 -3.62 2.77
N ALA A 239 -0.17 -2.66 3.47
CA ALA A 239 0.71 -2.95 4.58
C ALA A 239 -0.02 -3.73 5.69
N SER A 240 -1.25 -3.30 6.07
CA SER A 240 -2.11 -4.04 7.01
C SER A 240 -2.37 -5.46 6.54
N VAL A 241 -2.79 -5.65 5.28
CA VAL A 241 -3.00 -6.98 4.69
C VAL A 241 -1.72 -7.82 4.76
N SER A 242 -0.57 -7.22 4.50
CA SER A 242 0.73 -7.91 4.60
C SER A 242 1.10 -8.31 6.03
N LEU A 243 0.73 -7.49 7.04
CA LEU A 243 0.90 -7.83 8.44
C LEU A 243 -0.04 -8.98 8.86
N HIS A 244 -1.24 -9.06 8.30
CA HIS A 244 -2.12 -10.23 8.45
C HIS A 244 -1.51 -11.51 7.83
N LEU A 245 -0.70 -11.42 6.77
CA LEU A 245 0.05 -12.59 6.24
C LEU A 245 1.04 -13.15 7.27
N LEU A 246 1.62 -12.27 8.10
CA LEU A 246 2.62 -12.63 9.12
C LEU A 246 1.96 -13.08 10.41
N SER A 247 0.81 -12.48 10.79
CA SER A 247 0.15 -12.74 12.06
C SER A 247 -0.43 -14.15 12.16
N PRO A 248 -0.11 -14.91 13.22
CA PRO A 248 -0.73 -16.22 13.46
C PRO A 248 -2.23 -16.11 13.74
N LEU A 249 -2.72 -14.96 14.22
CA LEU A 249 -4.11 -14.78 14.65
C LEU A 249 -5.09 -14.74 13.47
N SER A 250 -4.67 -14.28 12.30
CA SER A 250 -5.55 -14.10 11.14
C SER A 250 -5.44 -15.20 10.07
N ARG A 251 -4.52 -16.17 10.23
CA ARG A 251 -4.21 -17.16 9.19
C ARG A 251 -5.41 -17.95 8.65
N ASN A 252 -6.44 -18.17 9.45
CA ASN A 252 -7.61 -18.97 9.07
C ASN A 252 -8.81 -18.13 8.59
N LEU A 253 -8.68 -16.80 8.53
CA LEU A 253 -9.79 -15.90 8.25
C LEU A 253 -9.96 -15.56 6.76
N TYR A 254 -8.94 -15.80 5.94
CA TYR A 254 -8.93 -15.48 4.52
C TYR A 254 -8.08 -16.48 3.73
N HIS A 255 -8.13 -16.43 2.39
CA HIS A 255 -7.55 -17.45 1.51
C HIS A 255 -6.58 -16.89 0.48
N ARG A 256 -6.70 -15.58 0.14
CA ARG A 256 -5.85 -14.87 -0.83
C ARG A 256 -5.65 -13.43 -0.39
N ALA A 257 -4.65 -12.77 -0.96
CA ALA A 257 -4.42 -11.35 -0.73
C ALA A 257 -3.99 -10.63 -2.00
N ILE A 258 -4.42 -9.36 -2.11
CA ILE A 258 -4.00 -8.41 -3.14
C ILE A 258 -3.41 -7.20 -2.41
N LEU A 259 -2.17 -6.83 -2.74
CA LEU A 259 -1.47 -5.73 -2.09
C LEU A 259 -1.08 -4.68 -3.12
N GLN A 260 -1.69 -3.51 -3.03
CA GLN A 260 -1.48 -2.39 -3.94
C GLN A 260 -0.55 -1.38 -3.25
N SER A 261 0.65 -1.20 -3.80
CA SER A 261 1.65 -0.21 -3.33
C SER A 261 1.98 -0.29 -1.83
N GLY A 262 1.98 -1.50 -1.25
CA GLY A 262 2.29 -1.70 0.17
C GLY A 262 2.83 -3.09 0.49
N SER A 263 3.61 -3.16 1.57
CA SER A 263 4.26 -4.40 2.07
C SER A 263 4.65 -4.22 3.53
N PRO A 264 5.13 -5.24 4.25
CA PRO A 264 5.34 -5.13 5.69
C PRO A 264 6.71 -4.57 6.10
N THR A 265 7.60 -4.26 5.15
CA THR A 265 9.02 -3.97 5.43
C THR A 265 9.48 -2.52 5.28
N PRO A 266 8.70 -1.56 4.76
CA PRO A 266 9.10 -0.16 4.78
C PRO A 266 9.20 0.39 6.22
N GLU A 267 10.12 1.33 6.43
CA GLU A 267 10.34 1.98 7.72
C GLU A 267 9.10 2.68 8.29
N TRP A 268 8.17 3.09 7.43
CA TRP A 268 6.92 3.76 7.83
C TRP A 268 5.82 2.79 8.31
N VAL A 269 5.99 1.48 8.14
CA VAL A 269 4.99 0.47 8.55
C VAL A 269 5.15 0.04 10.00
N LEU A 270 6.37 0.00 10.49
CA LEU A 270 6.68 -0.50 11.83
C LEU A 270 7.73 0.38 12.50
N ILE A 271 7.47 0.79 13.73
CA ILE A 271 8.46 1.49 14.56
C ILE A 271 8.89 0.64 15.75
N PRO A 272 10.12 0.85 16.28
CA PRO A 272 10.58 0.20 17.50
C PRO A 272 9.68 0.54 18.71
N ARG A 273 9.51 -0.41 19.62
CA ARG A 273 8.69 -0.23 20.84
C ARG A 273 9.10 0.99 21.64
N ASP A 274 10.40 1.16 21.85
CA ASP A 274 10.93 2.29 22.65
C ASP A 274 10.63 3.64 21.99
N GLU A 275 10.75 3.73 20.67
CA GLU A 275 10.38 4.93 19.91
C GLU A 275 8.87 5.21 20.03
N SER A 276 8.02 4.17 19.92
CA SER A 276 6.58 4.33 20.09
C SER A 276 6.21 4.86 21.49
N VAL A 277 6.86 4.34 22.55
CA VAL A 277 6.69 4.86 23.91
C VAL A 277 7.11 6.31 24.01
N LEU A 278 8.25 6.69 23.40
CA LEU A 278 8.71 8.09 23.40
C LEU A 278 7.74 9.01 22.67
N ARG A 279 7.20 8.60 21.52
CA ARG A 279 6.18 9.36 20.79
C ARG A 279 4.90 9.50 21.61
N GLY A 280 4.47 8.46 22.31
CA GLY A 280 3.34 8.52 23.24
C GLY A 280 3.53 9.48 24.38
N LEU A 281 4.74 9.55 24.97
CA LEU A 281 5.07 10.53 26.02
C LEU A 281 5.11 11.96 25.49
N ARG A 282 5.62 12.19 24.27
CA ARG A 282 5.55 13.50 23.59
C ARG A 282 4.10 13.93 23.33
N LEU A 283 3.24 12.99 22.91
CA LEU A 283 1.81 13.25 22.77
C LEU A 283 1.18 13.64 24.11
N ALA A 284 1.52 12.92 25.20
CA ALA A 284 1.03 13.24 26.54
C ALA A 284 1.46 14.66 26.95
N GLU A 285 2.73 15.03 26.74
CA GLU A 285 3.25 16.37 26.98
C GLU A 285 2.49 17.43 26.17
N ALA A 286 2.35 17.24 24.85
CA ALA A 286 1.62 18.14 23.96
C ALA A 286 0.14 18.28 24.34
N ALA A 287 -0.44 17.23 24.92
CA ALA A 287 -1.82 17.23 25.42
C ALA A 287 -1.97 17.83 26.84
N GLY A 288 -0.87 18.24 27.49
CA GLY A 288 -0.86 18.76 28.84
C GLY A 288 -1.02 17.69 29.94
N CYS A 289 -0.70 16.44 29.60
CA CYS A 289 -0.78 15.29 30.49
C CYS A 289 0.58 14.98 31.15
N PRO A 290 0.59 14.23 32.27
CA PRO A 290 1.82 13.65 32.82
C PRO A 290 2.55 12.83 31.72
N HIS A 291 3.87 13.00 31.63
CA HIS A 291 4.70 12.37 30.58
C HIS A 291 5.99 11.73 31.14
N ASP A 292 5.95 11.33 32.39
CA ASP A 292 7.03 10.58 33.03
C ASP A 292 6.91 9.09 32.68
N LYS A 293 7.99 8.51 32.15
CA LYS A 293 8.07 7.09 31.80
C LYS A 293 7.74 6.15 32.98
N ASN A 294 7.97 6.58 34.21
CA ASN A 294 7.67 5.82 35.42
C ASN A 294 6.22 5.97 35.89
N ARG A 295 5.45 6.86 35.26
CA ARG A 295 4.06 7.17 35.59
C ARG A 295 3.11 7.03 34.43
N LEU A 296 3.30 5.97 33.59
CA LEU A 296 2.50 5.72 32.40
C LEU A 296 1.01 5.63 32.71
N HIS A 297 0.62 5.10 33.87
CA HIS A 297 -0.78 5.01 34.27
C HIS A 297 -1.45 6.39 34.35
N ASP A 298 -0.75 7.40 34.89
CA ASP A 298 -1.28 8.76 35.01
C ASP A 298 -1.36 9.42 33.63
N ALA A 299 -0.36 9.17 32.74
CA ALA A 299 -0.40 9.63 31.34
C ALA A 299 -1.61 9.05 30.62
N ILE A 300 -1.84 7.74 30.72
CA ILE A 300 -2.95 7.04 30.08
C ILE A 300 -4.30 7.57 30.59
N ALA A 301 -4.45 7.70 31.92
CA ALA A 301 -5.67 8.20 32.51
C ALA A 301 -6.01 9.62 32.02
N CYS A 302 -5.01 10.51 31.94
CA CYS A 302 -5.16 11.84 31.38
C CYS A 302 -5.49 11.82 29.89
N LEU A 303 -4.74 11.08 29.06
CA LEU A 303 -4.98 10.99 27.61
C LEU A 303 -6.40 10.50 27.27
N ARG A 304 -7.01 9.68 28.13
CA ARG A 304 -8.40 9.24 27.98
C ARG A 304 -9.42 10.35 28.19
N THR A 305 -9.08 11.42 28.91
CA THR A 305 -9.98 12.57 29.12
C THR A 305 -9.85 13.66 28.06
N VAL A 306 -8.78 13.63 27.26
CA VAL A 306 -8.55 14.62 26.20
C VAL A 306 -9.52 14.36 25.03
N ASN A 307 -10.02 15.43 24.42
CA ASN A 307 -10.85 15.31 23.21
C ASN A 307 -10.08 14.54 22.12
N ALA A 308 -10.72 13.59 21.47
CA ALA A 308 -10.07 12.72 20.49
C ALA A 308 -9.54 13.50 19.26
N SER A 309 -10.29 14.52 18.79
CA SER A 309 -9.84 15.38 17.68
C SER A 309 -8.63 16.24 18.07
N ASP A 310 -8.52 16.66 19.33
CA ASP A 310 -7.35 17.40 19.81
C ASP A 310 -6.11 16.50 19.90
N LEU A 311 -6.28 15.22 20.25
CA LEU A 311 -5.16 14.26 20.27
C LEU A 311 -4.53 14.09 18.88
N VAL A 312 -5.35 13.82 17.86
CA VAL A 312 -4.84 13.56 16.51
C VAL A 312 -4.20 14.78 15.85
N VAL A 313 -4.56 15.98 16.29
CA VAL A 313 -3.86 17.21 15.85
C VAL A 313 -2.51 17.36 16.56
N LYS A 314 -2.41 16.99 17.84
CA LYS A 314 -1.21 17.15 18.67
C LYS A 314 -0.14 16.08 18.46
N GLU A 315 -0.45 14.99 17.78
CA GLU A 315 0.49 13.89 17.57
C GLU A 315 1.56 14.15 16.49
N TRP A 316 1.40 15.22 15.70
CA TRP A 316 2.32 15.55 14.62
C TRP A 316 3.58 16.23 15.13
N GLY A 317 4.66 15.48 15.21
CA GLY A 317 5.99 15.92 15.62
C GLY A 317 7.10 15.19 14.86
N THR A 318 6.76 14.47 13.82
CA THR A 318 7.68 13.69 12.98
C THR A 318 8.44 14.57 12.01
N GLN A 319 9.62 14.15 11.62
CA GLN A 319 10.58 14.97 10.92
C GLN A 319 10.95 14.46 9.52
N GLY A 320 10.65 13.20 9.20
CA GLY A 320 11.03 12.55 7.94
C GLY A 320 9.87 12.40 6.96
N ILE A 321 10.19 12.32 5.67
CA ILE A 321 9.21 11.93 4.65
C ILE A 321 8.69 10.52 4.92
N CYS A 322 7.39 10.31 4.76
CA CYS A 322 6.71 9.06 5.13
C CYS A 322 6.90 8.64 6.60
N GLU A 323 7.23 9.57 7.50
CA GLU A 323 7.22 9.34 8.94
C GLU A 323 5.84 9.69 9.51
N PHE A 324 5.08 8.67 9.87
CA PHE A 324 3.77 8.85 10.48
C PHE A 324 3.85 8.73 12.00
N PRO A 325 3.05 9.51 12.76
CA PRO A 325 3.19 9.60 14.21
C PRO A 325 3.05 8.26 14.92
N PHE A 326 1.97 7.54 14.65
CA PHE A 326 1.65 6.26 15.29
C PHE A 326 1.33 5.22 14.23
N VAL A 327 2.11 4.18 14.20
CA VAL A 327 2.04 3.05 13.25
C VAL A 327 2.20 1.74 14.02
N PRO A 328 1.98 0.58 13.41
CA PRO A 328 2.17 -0.72 14.05
C PRO A 328 3.52 -0.88 14.76
N VAL A 329 3.51 -1.71 15.80
CA VAL A 329 4.70 -2.12 16.55
C VAL A 329 4.76 -3.65 16.62
N GLN A 330 5.95 -4.22 16.80
CA GLN A 330 6.08 -5.63 17.15
C GLN A 330 5.64 -5.82 18.61
N ASP A 331 4.36 -6.10 18.84
CA ASP A 331 3.74 -6.17 20.18
C ASP A 331 3.93 -7.53 20.87
N GLY A 332 4.28 -8.57 20.12
CA GLY A 332 4.40 -9.94 20.61
C GLY A 332 3.05 -10.70 20.64
N ALA A 333 1.95 -10.05 20.24
CA ALA A 333 0.61 -10.63 20.18
C ALA A 333 0.11 -10.73 18.73
N PHE A 334 -0.04 -9.61 18.04
CA PHE A 334 -0.38 -9.58 16.62
C PHE A 334 0.83 -9.90 15.75
N LEU A 335 1.99 -9.32 16.09
CA LEU A 335 3.29 -9.55 15.46
C LEU A 335 4.26 -10.11 16.50
N ASP A 336 4.53 -11.40 16.44
CA ASP A 336 5.45 -12.12 17.31
C ASP A 336 6.92 -11.99 16.86
N GLU A 337 7.16 -11.72 15.56
CA GLU A 337 8.47 -11.58 14.96
C GLU A 337 8.57 -10.27 14.14
N ASP A 338 9.79 -9.76 13.95
CA ASP A 338 10.05 -8.65 13.03
C ASP A 338 9.66 -9.05 11.59
N PRO A 339 8.90 -8.22 10.85
CA PRO A 339 8.45 -8.56 9.50
C PRO A 339 9.56 -8.93 8.53
N SER A 340 10.72 -8.27 8.57
CA SER A 340 11.84 -8.59 7.68
C SER A 340 12.49 -9.93 8.05
N VAL A 341 12.47 -10.29 9.33
CA VAL A 341 12.94 -11.60 9.80
C VAL A 341 11.95 -12.68 9.41
N ALA A 342 10.65 -12.46 9.66
CA ALA A 342 9.59 -13.39 9.30
C ALA A 342 9.61 -13.71 7.79
N LEU A 343 9.74 -12.69 6.93
CA LEU A 343 9.83 -12.89 5.49
C LEU A 343 11.06 -13.69 5.07
N ARG A 344 12.24 -13.40 5.65
CA ARG A 344 13.47 -14.17 5.35
C ARG A 344 13.37 -15.62 5.77
N ASN A 345 12.67 -15.90 6.85
CA ASN A 345 12.52 -17.26 7.42
C ASN A 345 11.34 -18.04 6.81
N GLY A 346 10.50 -17.39 5.97
CA GLY A 346 9.30 -18.02 5.42
C GLY A 346 8.16 -18.16 6.43
N HIS A 347 8.18 -17.38 7.53
CA HIS A 347 7.16 -17.38 8.59
C HIS A 347 5.95 -16.54 8.21
N PHE A 348 5.31 -16.87 7.10
CA PHE A 348 4.12 -16.21 6.60
C PHE A 348 3.11 -17.23 6.09
N LYS A 349 1.87 -16.80 5.92
CA LYS A 349 0.82 -17.66 5.35
C LYS A 349 1.13 -17.99 3.90
N GLN A 350 1.24 -19.30 3.60
CA GLN A 350 1.44 -19.81 2.24
C GLN A 350 0.13 -19.75 1.46
N MET A 351 0.07 -18.98 0.38
CA MET A 351 -1.11 -18.82 -0.48
C MET A 351 -0.78 -18.02 -1.75
N PRO A 352 -1.66 -18.00 -2.77
CA PRO A 352 -1.50 -17.11 -3.91
C PRO A 352 -1.51 -15.63 -3.51
N LEU A 353 -0.67 -14.81 -4.15
CA LEU A 353 -0.52 -13.38 -3.90
C LEU A 353 -0.57 -12.60 -5.22
N LEU A 354 -1.35 -11.52 -5.26
CA LEU A 354 -1.31 -10.51 -6.32
C LEU A 354 -0.83 -9.21 -5.70
N LEU A 355 0.17 -8.57 -6.29
CA LEU A 355 0.71 -7.32 -5.77
C LEU A 355 1.33 -6.46 -6.88
N GLY A 356 1.62 -5.20 -6.58
CA GLY A 356 2.27 -4.32 -7.54
C GLY A 356 2.45 -2.91 -7.01
N SER A 357 2.91 -2.02 -7.88
CA SER A 357 3.15 -0.61 -7.60
C SER A 357 2.93 0.26 -8.83
N ASN A 358 2.87 1.57 -8.61
CA ASN A 358 2.74 2.58 -9.65
C ASN A 358 4.10 3.13 -10.07
N THR A 359 4.17 3.87 -11.17
CA THR A 359 5.46 4.37 -11.68
C THR A 359 6.00 5.55 -10.88
N GLU A 360 5.17 6.46 -10.37
CA GLU A 360 5.56 7.67 -9.64
C GLU A 360 5.02 7.69 -8.20
N GLU A 361 5.39 6.65 -7.42
CA GLU A 361 4.96 6.46 -6.02
C GLU A 361 5.40 7.59 -5.07
N GLY A 362 6.48 8.32 -5.41
CA GLY A 362 7.09 9.30 -4.52
C GLY A 362 6.42 10.67 -4.55
N ASN A 363 5.87 11.08 -5.69
CA ASN A 363 5.41 12.47 -5.91
C ASN A 363 4.34 12.91 -4.93
N TYR A 364 3.38 12.04 -4.56
CA TYR A 364 2.36 12.37 -3.58
C TYR A 364 2.98 12.88 -2.26
N PHE A 365 3.97 12.16 -1.74
CA PHE A 365 4.63 12.49 -0.46
C PHE A 365 5.57 13.68 -0.58
N ILE A 366 6.28 13.83 -1.69
CA ILE A 366 7.20 14.94 -1.93
C ILE A 366 6.46 16.27 -1.96
N ILE A 367 5.28 16.33 -2.59
CA ILE A 367 4.44 17.53 -2.66
C ILE A 367 4.05 18.01 -1.26
N TYR A 368 3.76 17.10 -0.34
CA TYR A 368 3.44 17.45 1.05
C TYR A 368 4.68 17.78 1.90
N TYR A 369 5.83 17.21 1.58
CA TYR A 369 7.04 17.38 2.39
C TYR A 369 7.93 18.56 1.94
N LEU A 370 8.08 18.75 0.63
CA LEU A 370 8.89 19.82 0.02
C LEU A 370 8.01 20.89 -0.63
N THR A 371 7.00 21.38 0.09
CA THR A 371 5.97 22.32 -0.41
C THR A 371 6.54 23.63 -1.00
N GLN A 372 7.75 24.03 -0.59
CA GLN A 372 8.43 25.22 -1.14
C GLN A 372 8.88 25.03 -2.58
N LEU A 373 9.24 23.81 -2.95
CA LEU A 373 9.79 23.45 -4.25
C LEU A 373 8.73 22.80 -5.15
N PHE A 374 7.91 21.90 -4.57
CA PHE A 374 6.87 21.16 -5.26
C PHE A 374 5.50 21.78 -4.96
N HIS A 375 4.84 22.31 -5.96
CA HIS A 375 3.54 22.97 -5.83
C HIS A 375 2.58 22.57 -6.96
N LEU A 376 1.29 22.87 -6.80
CA LEU A 376 0.21 22.47 -7.73
C LEU A 376 0.21 23.29 -9.04
N LYS A 377 1.37 23.61 -9.61
CA LYS A 377 1.48 24.31 -10.90
C LYS A 377 2.21 23.42 -11.89
N GLU A 378 1.89 23.62 -13.16
CA GLU A 378 2.68 23.02 -14.23
C GLU A 378 4.10 23.61 -14.26
N GLY A 379 5.04 22.86 -14.85
CA GLY A 379 6.38 23.32 -15.09
C GLY A 379 7.30 23.36 -13.87
N VAL A 380 6.99 22.63 -12.78
CA VAL A 380 7.92 22.44 -11.67
C VAL A 380 9.22 21.81 -12.18
N VAL A 381 10.34 22.43 -11.83
CA VAL A 381 11.69 22.01 -12.17
C VAL A 381 12.58 22.09 -10.94
N VAL A 382 13.65 21.29 -10.89
CA VAL A 382 14.57 21.19 -9.76
C VAL A 382 16.00 21.34 -10.27
N ASN A 383 16.66 22.44 -9.94
CA ASN A 383 18.07 22.62 -10.30
C ASN A 383 19.00 21.69 -9.50
N ARG A 384 20.29 21.71 -9.82
CA ARG A 384 21.24 20.77 -9.19
C ARG A 384 21.43 21.01 -7.69
N GLU A 385 21.47 22.24 -7.24
CA GLU A 385 21.60 22.60 -5.83
C GLU A 385 20.37 22.17 -5.05
N GLU A 386 19.18 22.45 -5.58
CA GLU A 386 17.90 22.02 -5.03
C GLU A 386 17.80 20.50 -4.94
N PHE A 387 18.24 19.75 -5.98
CA PHE A 387 18.30 18.30 -5.95
C PHE A 387 19.19 17.77 -4.82
N LEU A 388 20.40 18.34 -4.67
CA LEU A 388 21.33 17.96 -3.61
C LEU A 388 20.77 18.28 -2.22
N GLN A 389 20.10 19.41 -2.07
CA GLN A 389 19.45 19.81 -0.83
C GLN A 389 18.27 18.89 -0.51
N SER A 390 17.36 18.69 -1.46
CA SER A 390 16.21 17.80 -1.32
C SER A 390 16.62 16.37 -0.98
N THR A 391 17.69 15.84 -1.61
CA THR A 391 18.21 14.52 -1.27
C THR A 391 18.65 14.42 0.20
N ARG A 392 19.21 15.51 0.79
CA ARG A 392 19.56 15.55 2.21
C ARG A 392 18.33 15.57 3.10
N GLU A 393 17.33 16.35 2.75
CA GLU A 393 16.07 16.47 3.51
C GLU A 393 15.23 15.20 3.46
N LEU A 394 15.17 14.55 2.29
CA LEU A 394 14.46 13.27 2.11
C LEU A 394 15.16 12.08 2.76
N ASN A 395 16.41 12.25 3.24
CA ASN A 395 17.19 11.20 3.89
C ASN A 395 17.94 11.73 5.12
N PRO A 396 17.23 12.25 6.14
CA PRO A 396 17.85 12.96 7.27
C PRO A 396 18.74 12.05 8.13
N TYR A 397 18.42 10.77 8.24
CA TYR A 397 19.12 9.81 9.11
C TYR A 397 20.33 9.14 8.46
N LEU A 398 20.55 9.33 7.17
CA LEU A 398 21.73 8.78 6.50
C LEU A 398 22.99 9.58 6.83
N ASN A 399 24.10 8.88 7.08
CA ASN A 399 25.41 9.51 7.19
C ASN A 399 25.85 10.11 5.83
N ASN A 400 26.87 10.96 5.84
CA ASN A 400 27.32 11.66 4.63
C ASN A 400 27.72 10.72 3.49
N ILE A 401 28.39 9.59 3.79
CA ILE A 401 28.85 8.64 2.76
C ILE A 401 27.65 7.93 2.12
N ALA A 402 26.70 7.46 2.93
CA ALA A 402 25.47 6.85 2.46
C ALA A 402 24.64 7.83 1.61
N ARG A 403 24.56 9.10 2.03
CA ARG A 403 23.85 10.14 1.30
C ARG A 403 24.52 10.46 -0.06
N GLN A 404 25.86 10.49 -0.13
CA GLN A 404 26.57 10.62 -1.39
C GLN A 404 26.30 9.42 -2.32
N ALA A 405 26.20 8.21 -1.79
CA ALA A 405 25.84 7.03 -2.59
C ALA A 405 24.40 7.16 -3.16
N VAL A 406 23.44 7.70 -2.41
CA VAL A 406 22.08 7.99 -2.91
C VAL A 406 22.14 9.05 -4.02
N ILE A 407 22.87 10.14 -3.83
CA ILE A 407 23.07 11.18 -4.86
C ILE A 407 23.68 10.53 -6.13
N PHE A 408 24.65 9.66 -5.97
CA PHE A 408 25.29 8.97 -7.10
C PHE A 408 24.30 8.10 -7.87
N GLU A 409 23.48 7.28 -7.19
CA GLU A 409 22.51 6.38 -7.84
C GLU A 409 21.40 7.15 -8.58
N TYR A 410 20.95 8.29 -8.04
CA TYR A 410 19.84 9.07 -8.60
C TYR A 410 20.26 10.30 -9.39
N THR A 411 21.54 10.38 -9.81
CA THR A 411 21.99 11.41 -10.75
C THR A 411 22.05 10.84 -12.17
N ASP A 412 21.43 11.54 -13.13
CA ASP A 412 21.71 11.31 -14.55
C ASP A 412 23.07 11.92 -14.90
N TRP A 413 24.10 11.08 -14.91
CA TRP A 413 25.47 11.52 -15.16
C TRP A 413 25.73 12.00 -16.60
N LEU A 414 24.82 11.74 -17.55
CA LEU A 414 24.88 12.33 -18.88
C LEU A 414 24.42 13.80 -18.86
N ASN A 415 23.44 14.12 -17.99
CA ASN A 415 22.83 15.44 -17.88
C ASN A 415 22.57 15.82 -16.41
N PRO A 416 23.60 15.98 -15.57
CA PRO A 416 23.44 16.14 -14.11
C PRO A 416 22.79 17.49 -13.72
N HIS A 417 22.70 18.43 -14.64
CA HIS A 417 22.05 19.73 -14.46
C HIS A 417 20.67 19.84 -15.11
N ASP A 418 20.16 18.76 -15.73
CA ASP A 418 18.80 18.74 -16.29
C ASP A 418 17.76 18.88 -15.16
N PRO A 419 17.01 19.99 -15.10
CA PRO A 419 16.12 20.26 -13.98
C PRO A 419 14.85 19.40 -13.98
N ILE A 420 14.46 18.85 -15.12
CA ILE A 420 13.34 17.93 -15.23
C ILE A 420 13.75 16.57 -14.69
N LYS A 421 14.89 16.04 -15.13
CA LYS A 421 15.43 14.76 -14.63
C LYS A 421 15.72 14.80 -13.14
N ASN A 422 16.26 15.89 -12.63
CA ASN A 422 16.50 16.05 -11.20
C ASN A 422 15.18 15.95 -10.41
N ARG A 423 14.10 16.60 -10.87
CA ARG A 423 12.75 16.47 -10.29
C ARG A 423 12.27 15.02 -10.31
N ASP A 424 12.30 14.40 -11.48
CA ASP A 424 11.79 13.04 -11.67
C ASP A 424 12.59 12.00 -10.84
N HIS A 425 13.88 12.23 -10.66
CA HIS A 425 14.72 11.34 -9.85
C HIS A 425 14.48 11.49 -8.34
N LEU A 426 13.99 12.62 -7.84
CA LEU A 426 13.52 12.73 -6.44
C LEU A 426 12.28 11.87 -6.22
N ASP A 427 11.31 11.88 -7.15
CA ASP A 427 10.19 10.96 -7.12
C ASP A 427 10.64 9.50 -7.04
N LYS A 428 11.51 9.10 -7.99
CA LYS A 428 12.01 7.71 -8.04
C LYS A 428 12.76 7.31 -6.77
N MET A 429 13.49 8.23 -6.15
CA MET A 429 14.20 8.00 -4.90
C MET A 429 13.25 7.66 -3.76
N VAL A 430 12.20 8.44 -3.59
CA VAL A 430 11.18 8.25 -2.55
C VAL A 430 10.34 7.01 -2.85
N GLY A 431 9.86 6.87 -4.09
CA GLY A 431 9.05 5.73 -4.51
C GLY A 431 9.78 4.38 -4.38
N ASP A 432 11.04 4.32 -4.80
CA ASP A 432 11.87 3.11 -4.66
C ASP A 432 12.09 2.73 -3.19
N LYS A 433 12.48 3.71 -2.35
CA LYS A 433 12.79 3.49 -0.94
C LYS A 433 11.58 3.02 -0.14
N HIS A 434 10.44 3.70 -0.31
CA HIS A 434 9.30 3.52 0.57
C HIS A 434 8.26 2.53 0.04
N PHE A 435 8.20 2.26 -1.29
CA PHE A 435 7.15 1.44 -1.91
C PHE A 435 7.72 0.33 -2.79
N THR A 436 8.15 0.62 -4.01
CA THR A 436 8.44 -0.37 -5.06
C THR A 436 9.43 -1.44 -4.62
N CYS A 437 10.53 -1.09 -3.93
CA CYS A 437 11.54 -2.06 -3.54
C CYS A 437 11.09 -2.98 -2.40
N ASN A 438 10.18 -2.53 -1.56
CA ASN A 438 9.60 -3.34 -0.51
C ASN A 438 8.56 -4.32 -1.06
N VAL A 439 7.77 -3.89 -2.05
CA VAL A 439 6.84 -4.76 -2.80
C VAL A 439 7.62 -5.83 -3.56
N ASN A 440 8.71 -5.46 -4.24
CA ASN A 440 9.61 -6.41 -4.92
C ASN A 440 10.20 -7.46 -3.96
N GLU A 441 10.57 -7.05 -2.75
CA GLU A 441 11.10 -7.96 -1.73
C GLU A 441 10.04 -8.98 -1.30
N LEU A 442 8.81 -8.53 -1.02
CA LEU A 442 7.70 -9.40 -0.65
C LEU A 442 7.38 -10.40 -1.77
N ALA A 443 7.27 -9.92 -3.02
CA ALA A 443 7.05 -10.77 -4.19
C ALA A 443 8.12 -11.86 -4.32
N LEU A 444 9.39 -11.48 -4.16
CA LEU A 444 10.50 -12.41 -4.19
C LEU A 444 10.37 -13.50 -3.13
N ARG A 445 10.15 -13.12 -1.86
CA ARG A 445 10.08 -14.08 -0.75
C ARG A 445 8.94 -15.07 -0.91
N TYR A 446 7.79 -14.61 -1.40
CA TYR A 446 6.67 -15.49 -1.71
C TYR A 446 6.97 -16.44 -2.87
N ALA A 447 7.61 -15.96 -3.94
CA ALA A 447 8.00 -16.80 -5.08
C ALA A 447 9.11 -17.81 -4.69
N GLU A 448 10.10 -17.41 -3.87
CA GLU A 448 11.12 -18.31 -3.32
C GLU A 448 10.54 -19.44 -2.46
N ALA A 449 9.44 -19.16 -1.75
CA ALA A 449 8.70 -20.14 -0.97
C ALA A 449 7.76 -21.05 -1.80
N GLY A 450 7.76 -20.89 -3.14
CA GLY A 450 6.99 -21.72 -4.06
C GLY A 450 5.53 -21.31 -4.24
N ASN A 451 5.12 -20.14 -3.78
CA ASN A 451 3.77 -19.63 -3.97
C ASN A 451 3.55 -19.07 -5.37
N TYR A 452 2.31 -19.10 -5.85
CA TYR A 452 1.91 -18.37 -7.05
C TYR A 452 1.83 -16.87 -6.73
N VAL A 453 2.66 -16.09 -7.40
CA VAL A 453 2.73 -14.63 -7.27
C VAL A 453 2.42 -13.99 -8.61
N TYR A 454 1.58 -12.97 -8.62
CA TYR A 454 1.25 -12.17 -9.78
C TYR A 454 1.62 -10.73 -9.50
N TYR A 455 2.51 -10.14 -10.31
CA TYR A 455 3.01 -8.78 -10.11
C TYR A 455 2.51 -7.86 -11.22
N TYR A 456 1.95 -6.69 -10.86
CA TYR A 456 1.63 -5.62 -11.80
C TYR A 456 2.56 -4.41 -11.65
N TYR A 457 2.74 -3.67 -12.74
CA TYR A 457 3.34 -2.35 -12.72
C TYR A 457 2.38 -1.40 -13.45
N TYR A 458 1.73 -0.50 -12.70
CA TYR A 458 0.72 0.38 -13.24
C TYR A 458 1.39 1.63 -13.82
N THR A 459 1.14 1.91 -15.11
CA THR A 459 1.86 2.93 -15.88
C THR A 459 0.93 3.91 -16.58
N HIS A 460 -0.39 3.85 -16.31
CA HIS A 460 -1.37 4.70 -16.97
C HIS A 460 -1.73 5.89 -16.10
N ARG A 461 -1.44 7.12 -16.61
CA ARG A 461 -1.97 8.35 -16.05
C ARG A 461 -3.37 8.61 -16.59
N SER A 462 -4.37 8.71 -15.71
CA SER A 462 -5.75 8.99 -16.09
C SER A 462 -5.89 10.34 -16.80
N THR A 463 -6.78 10.39 -17.80
CA THR A 463 -7.12 11.63 -18.51
C THR A 463 -7.92 12.60 -17.62
N THR A 464 -8.56 12.12 -16.56
CA THR A 464 -9.31 12.90 -15.57
C THR A 464 -8.50 13.30 -14.35
N HIS A 465 -7.20 12.95 -14.34
CA HIS A 465 -6.30 13.18 -13.21
C HIS A 465 -6.20 14.67 -12.85
N GLN A 466 -6.43 14.99 -11.58
CA GLN A 466 -6.53 16.38 -11.10
C GLN A 466 -5.17 17.06 -10.87
N TRP A 467 -4.13 16.28 -10.55
CA TRP A 467 -2.79 16.79 -10.27
C TRP A 467 -2.09 17.30 -11.55
N PRO A 468 -1.07 18.17 -11.46
CA PRO A 468 -0.29 18.62 -12.61
C PRO A 468 0.31 17.45 -13.42
N THR A 469 0.55 17.67 -14.72
CA THR A 469 1.01 16.58 -15.62
C THR A 469 2.37 16.00 -15.23
N TRP A 470 3.23 16.80 -14.62
CA TRP A 470 4.56 16.38 -14.18
C TRP A 470 4.54 15.35 -13.03
N THR A 471 3.42 15.19 -12.33
CA THR A 471 3.31 14.23 -11.21
C THR A 471 3.28 12.78 -11.67
N GLY A 472 3.01 12.53 -12.96
CA GLY A 472 2.95 11.18 -13.53
C GLY A 472 1.83 10.32 -12.97
N VAL A 473 2.09 9.06 -12.74
CA VAL A 473 1.17 8.04 -12.20
C VAL A 473 1.45 7.87 -10.72
N MET A 474 0.71 8.60 -9.91
CA MET A 474 1.00 8.77 -8.49
C MET A 474 0.57 7.55 -7.66
N HIS A 475 0.97 7.58 -6.40
CA HIS A 475 0.48 6.65 -5.38
C HIS A 475 -1.05 6.66 -5.31
N ALA A 476 -1.67 5.49 -5.34
CA ALA A 476 -3.13 5.26 -5.32
C ALA A 476 -3.90 5.53 -6.64
N ASP A 477 -3.25 5.92 -7.74
CA ASP A 477 -3.93 6.22 -9.02
C ASP A 477 -4.65 5.01 -9.66
N GLU A 478 -4.27 3.80 -9.32
CA GLU A 478 -4.90 2.58 -9.84
C GLU A 478 -6.24 2.25 -9.16
N ILE A 479 -6.53 2.82 -7.99
CA ILE A 479 -7.71 2.49 -7.18
C ILE A 479 -9.01 2.77 -7.96
N ASN A 480 -9.11 3.92 -8.64
CA ASN A 480 -10.27 4.29 -9.44
C ASN A 480 -10.61 3.21 -10.49
N PHE A 481 -9.58 2.61 -11.09
CA PHE A 481 -9.72 1.56 -12.10
C PHE A 481 -10.11 0.20 -11.49
N VAL A 482 -9.62 -0.10 -10.30
CA VAL A 482 -9.97 -1.34 -9.57
C VAL A 482 -11.42 -1.33 -9.10
N PHE A 483 -11.93 -0.17 -8.68
CA PHE A 483 -13.33 -0.04 -8.25
C PHE A 483 -14.31 0.29 -9.39
N GLY A 484 -13.81 0.52 -10.61
CA GLY A 484 -14.65 0.69 -11.79
C GLY A 484 -15.18 2.11 -12.00
N GLU A 485 -14.58 3.13 -11.38
CA GLU A 485 -14.99 4.54 -11.58
C GLU A 485 -15.03 4.94 -13.07
N PRO A 486 -14.10 4.48 -13.95
CA PRO A 486 -14.19 4.78 -15.38
C PRO A 486 -15.47 4.32 -16.08
N LEU A 487 -16.24 3.40 -15.49
CA LEU A 487 -17.52 2.96 -16.05
C LEU A 487 -18.67 3.93 -15.78
N ASP A 488 -18.47 4.91 -14.88
CA ASP A 488 -19.44 5.98 -14.65
C ASP A 488 -19.38 7.01 -15.80
N PRO A 489 -20.43 7.14 -16.62
CA PRO A 489 -20.43 8.05 -17.77
C PRO A 489 -20.33 9.53 -17.35
N ILE A 490 -20.63 9.87 -16.09
CA ILE A 490 -20.53 11.24 -15.56
C ILE A 490 -19.07 11.65 -15.40
N ARG A 491 -18.16 10.71 -15.12
CA ARG A 491 -16.75 10.97 -14.88
C ARG A 491 -15.94 11.25 -16.14
N LYS A 492 -16.46 10.96 -17.34
CA LYS A 492 -15.90 11.31 -18.67
C LYS A 492 -14.52 10.73 -18.96
N TYR A 493 -14.24 9.54 -18.48
CA TYR A 493 -13.07 8.78 -18.89
C TYR A 493 -13.13 8.40 -20.37
N THR A 494 -11.98 8.15 -21.00
CA THR A 494 -11.95 7.69 -22.39
C THR A 494 -12.42 6.25 -22.52
N PRO A 495 -12.88 5.81 -23.71
CA PRO A 495 -13.25 4.41 -23.94
C PRO A 495 -12.13 3.42 -23.62
N GLU A 496 -10.87 3.78 -23.88
CA GLU A 496 -9.70 2.96 -23.58
C GLU A 496 -9.49 2.82 -22.06
N GLU A 497 -9.78 3.85 -21.28
CA GLU A 497 -9.72 3.80 -19.83
C GLU A 497 -10.85 2.95 -19.24
N VAL A 498 -12.04 3.01 -19.82
CA VAL A 498 -13.16 2.12 -19.45
C VAL A 498 -12.76 0.64 -19.68
N GLU A 499 -12.15 0.32 -20.83
CA GLU A 499 -11.69 -1.04 -21.10
C GLU A 499 -10.53 -1.48 -20.18
N LEU A 500 -9.61 -0.58 -19.83
CA LEU A 500 -8.57 -0.87 -18.83
C LEU A 500 -9.19 -1.19 -17.49
N SER A 501 -10.16 -0.39 -17.04
CA SER A 501 -10.85 -0.62 -15.77
C SER A 501 -11.60 -1.96 -15.76
N ARG A 502 -12.34 -2.30 -16.82
CA ARG A 502 -12.99 -3.62 -16.99
C ARG A 502 -11.97 -4.77 -16.92
N LEU A 503 -10.81 -4.59 -17.53
CA LEU A 503 -9.73 -5.59 -17.50
C LEU A 503 -9.16 -5.75 -16.08
N MET A 504 -8.90 -4.64 -15.37
CA MET A 504 -8.36 -4.67 -14.01
C MET A 504 -9.36 -5.30 -13.03
N MET A 505 -10.62 -4.86 -13.03
CA MET A 505 -11.68 -5.49 -12.21
C MET A 505 -11.74 -7.00 -12.45
N ARG A 506 -11.68 -7.41 -13.71
CA ARG A 506 -11.69 -8.83 -14.08
C ARG A 506 -10.50 -9.60 -13.55
N TYR A 507 -9.29 -9.05 -13.63
CA TYR A 507 -8.10 -9.69 -13.07
C TYR A 507 -8.19 -9.82 -11.56
N TRP A 508 -8.60 -8.77 -10.85
CA TRP A 508 -8.78 -8.78 -9.39
C TRP A 508 -9.83 -9.81 -8.96
N ALA A 509 -10.98 -9.79 -9.61
CA ALA A 509 -12.08 -10.73 -9.31
C ALA A 509 -11.73 -12.18 -9.70
N ASN A 510 -11.09 -12.42 -10.84
CA ASN A 510 -10.64 -13.76 -11.21
C ASN A 510 -9.64 -14.31 -10.18
N PHE A 511 -8.68 -13.48 -9.77
CA PHE A 511 -7.74 -13.86 -8.71
C PHE A 511 -8.47 -14.17 -7.41
N ALA A 512 -9.44 -13.35 -7.01
CA ALA A 512 -10.27 -13.60 -5.82
C ALA A 512 -11.05 -14.91 -5.93
N LYS A 513 -11.60 -15.24 -7.09
CA LYS A 513 -12.39 -16.45 -7.33
C LYS A 513 -11.53 -17.73 -7.40
N THR A 514 -10.37 -17.66 -8.07
CA THR A 514 -9.62 -18.86 -8.49
C THR A 514 -8.18 -18.93 -7.97
N GLY A 515 -7.60 -17.81 -7.54
CA GLY A 515 -6.17 -17.66 -7.24
C GLY A 515 -5.31 -17.38 -8.48
N ASN A 516 -5.93 -17.19 -9.66
CA ASN A 516 -5.24 -16.89 -10.92
C ASN A 516 -5.99 -15.77 -11.67
N PRO A 517 -5.36 -14.60 -11.91
CA PRO A 517 -6.05 -13.48 -12.55
C PRO A 517 -6.49 -13.76 -14.00
N SER A 518 -5.85 -14.72 -14.66
CA SER A 518 -6.17 -15.10 -16.05
C SER A 518 -7.24 -16.17 -16.17
N LEU A 519 -7.67 -16.79 -15.05
CA LEU A 519 -8.60 -17.92 -15.04
C LEU A 519 -9.96 -17.51 -14.45
N SER A 520 -11.01 -17.54 -15.26
CA SER A 520 -12.38 -17.31 -14.80
C SER A 520 -12.93 -18.51 -14.00
N SER A 521 -13.93 -18.26 -13.16
CA SER A 521 -14.57 -19.31 -12.34
C SER A 521 -15.25 -20.42 -13.14
N ASN A 522 -15.61 -20.20 -14.41
CA ASN A 522 -16.14 -21.20 -15.33
C ASN A 522 -15.05 -22.04 -16.03
N GLY A 523 -13.78 -21.85 -15.68
CA GLY A 523 -12.64 -22.54 -16.29
C GLY A 523 -12.13 -21.94 -17.59
N SER A 524 -12.71 -20.82 -18.08
CA SER A 524 -12.20 -20.15 -19.28
C SER A 524 -10.96 -19.31 -18.97
N TRP A 525 -10.00 -19.33 -19.89
CA TRP A 525 -8.80 -18.51 -19.80
C TRP A 525 -9.00 -17.15 -20.48
N ASN A 526 -8.51 -16.10 -19.83
CA ASN A 526 -8.41 -14.79 -20.48
C ASN A 526 -7.36 -14.90 -21.61
N LYS A 527 -7.68 -14.35 -22.79
CA LYS A 527 -6.74 -14.26 -23.91
C LYS A 527 -5.50 -13.42 -23.55
N LEU A 528 -5.68 -12.46 -22.67
CA LEU A 528 -4.62 -11.63 -22.12
C LEU A 528 -4.07 -12.32 -20.86
N TYR A 529 -3.05 -13.14 -21.04
CA TYR A 529 -2.47 -13.97 -19.99
C TYR A 529 -1.53 -13.15 -19.09
N TRP A 530 -1.78 -13.20 -17.79
CA TRP A 530 -0.89 -12.63 -16.75
C TRP A 530 0.13 -13.68 -16.30
N PRO A 531 1.44 -13.48 -16.53
CA PRO A 531 2.46 -14.46 -16.14
C PRO A 531 2.64 -14.53 -14.62
N VAL A 532 3.04 -15.72 -14.15
CA VAL A 532 3.47 -15.90 -12.77
C VAL A 532 4.83 -15.19 -12.57
N HIS A 533 4.95 -14.42 -11.51
CA HIS A 533 6.20 -13.84 -11.06
C HIS A 533 7.08 -14.91 -10.43
N THR A 534 8.19 -15.22 -11.03
CA THR A 534 9.13 -16.24 -10.53
C THR A 534 10.33 -15.60 -9.82
N ALA A 535 10.98 -16.34 -8.94
CA ALA A 535 12.17 -15.87 -8.24
C ALA A 535 13.35 -15.52 -9.18
N TYR A 536 13.38 -16.09 -10.38
CA TYR A 536 14.44 -15.86 -11.38
C TYR A 536 14.04 -14.86 -12.46
N GLY A 537 12.82 -15.00 -13.02
CA GLY A 537 12.35 -14.20 -14.14
C GLY A 537 11.87 -12.82 -13.71
N ARG A 538 11.34 -12.69 -12.49
CA ARG A 538 10.81 -11.44 -11.94
C ARG A 538 9.78 -10.79 -12.86
N GLU A 539 8.94 -11.60 -13.48
CA GLU A 539 7.94 -11.18 -14.44
C GLU A 539 6.90 -10.25 -13.80
N TYR A 540 6.53 -9.19 -14.49
CA TYR A 540 5.39 -8.35 -14.13
C TYR A 540 4.54 -8.04 -15.36
N LEU A 541 3.25 -7.82 -15.15
CA LEU A 541 2.34 -7.30 -16.16
C LEU A 541 2.32 -5.78 -16.09
N GLU A 542 2.60 -5.09 -17.22
CA GLU A 542 2.36 -3.66 -17.33
C GLU A 542 0.87 -3.39 -17.53
N LEU A 543 0.29 -2.57 -16.67
CA LEU A 543 -1.10 -2.14 -16.76
C LEU A 543 -1.19 -0.71 -17.30
N SER A 544 -1.68 -0.58 -18.51
CA SER A 544 -1.95 0.69 -19.21
C SER A 544 -3.13 0.52 -20.14
N VAL A 545 -3.60 1.58 -20.78
CA VAL A 545 -4.70 1.50 -21.77
C VAL A 545 -4.41 0.55 -22.95
N ASN A 546 -3.16 0.21 -23.19
CA ASN A 546 -2.79 -0.78 -24.20
C ASN A 546 -2.94 -2.22 -23.69
N ALA A 547 -3.04 -2.45 -22.39
CA ALA A 547 -3.12 -3.79 -21.79
C ALA A 547 -4.36 -4.57 -22.22
N SER A 548 -5.43 -3.89 -22.65
CA SER A 548 -6.63 -4.52 -23.23
C SER A 548 -6.40 -5.06 -24.65
N LYS A 549 -5.34 -4.63 -25.33
CA LYS A 549 -4.99 -5.02 -26.70
C LYS A 549 -3.81 -5.99 -26.76
N GLU A 550 -2.82 -5.78 -25.90
CA GLU A 550 -1.56 -6.51 -25.89
C GLU A 550 -1.06 -6.73 -24.44
N VAL A 551 -0.58 -7.94 -24.18
CA VAL A 551 0.07 -8.28 -22.92
C VAL A 551 1.53 -7.81 -22.98
N LYS A 552 1.87 -6.80 -22.18
CA LYS A 552 3.24 -6.32 -22.04
C LYS A 552 3.84 -6.82 -20.73
N VAL A 553 4.79 -7.73 -20.85
CA VAL A 553 5.50 -8.34 -19.73
C VAL A 553 6.87 -7.71 -19.59
N GLY A 554 7.14 -7.15 -18.41
CA GLY A 554 8.47 -6.70 -18.02
C GLY A 554 9.13 -7.63 -17.02
N ARG A 555 10.36 -7.28 -16.61
CA ARG A 555 11.12 -8.02 -15.61
C ARG A 555 11.62 -7.07 -14.54
N GLY A 556 11.19 -7.29 -13.31
CA GLY A 556 11.59 -6.61 -12.10
C GLY A 556 11.62 -5.08 -12.20
N PRO A 557 10.52 -4.38 -11.88
CA PRO A 557 10.55 -2.93 -11.92
C PRO A 557 11.63 -2.43 -10.96
N ARG A 558 12.51 -1.53 -11.41
CA ARG A 558 13.52 -0.86 -10.56
C ARG A 558 14.52 -1.80 -9.86
N LEU A 559 14.84 -2.98 -10.42
CA LEU A 559 15.70 -3.99 -9.75
C LEU A 559 17.06 -3.45 -9.34
N LYS A 560 17.72 -2.62 -10.17
CA LYS A 560 19.03 -2.03 -9.85
C LYS A 560 18.92 -1.13 -8.61
N GLN A 561 17.93 -0.24 -8.58
CA GLN A 561 17.69 0.66 -7.46
C GLN A 561 17.27 -0.11 -6.20
N CYS A 562 16.50 -1.17 -6.37
CA CYS A 562 16.13 -2.03 -5.24
C CYS A 562 17.34 -2.82 -4.69
N ALA A 563 18.26 -3.26 -5.54
CA ALA A 563 19.53 -3.84 -5.08
C ALA A 563 20.39 -2.79 -4.35
N PHE A 564 20.37 -1.54 -4.81
CA PHE A 564 21.03 -0.44 -4.12
C PHE A 564 20.44 -0.24 -2.71
N TRP A 565 19.13 -0.04 -2.56
CA TRP A 565 18.46 0.22 -1.28
C TRP A 565 18.51 -0.97 -0.31
N LYS A 566 18.32 -2.19 -0.82
CA LYS A 566 18.14 -3.38 0.02
C LYS A 566 19.42 -4.18 0.29
N LYS A 567 20.48 -3.99 -0.50
CA LYS A 567 21.74 -4.75 -0.37
C LYS A 567 22.94 -3.83 -0.20
N TYR A 568 23.18 -2.92 -1.14
CA TYR A 568 24.41 -2.13 -1.16
C TYR A 568 24.45 -1.08 -0.04
N LEU A 569 23.41 -0.25 0.07
CA LEU A 569 23.38 0.86 1.01
C LEU A 569 23.45 0.41 2.49
N PRO A 570 22.74 -0.63 2.94
CA PRO A 570 22.89 -1.15 4.31
C PRO A 570 24.30 -1.62 4.64
N GLN A 571 24.99 -2.29 3.70
CA GLN A 571 26.38 -2.71 3.89
C GLN A 571 27.33 -1.51 3.96
N LEU A 572 27.11 -0.49 3.13
CA LEU A 572 27.87 0.75 3.15
C LEU A 572 27.71 1.48 4.49
N ILE A 573 26.49 1.58 4.99
CA ILE A 573 26.20 2.19 6.31
C ILE A 573 26.94 1.40 7.40
N GLN A 574 26.80 0.08 7.42
CA GLN A 574 27.48 -0.76 8.41
C GLN A 574 29.00 -0.57 8.37
N ALA A 575 29.60 -0.56 7.18
CA ALA A 575 31.05 -0.38 7.01
C ALA A 575 31.55 1.00 7.45
N THR A 576 30.69 2.02 7.39
CA THR A 576 31.04 3.41 7.72
C THR A 576 30.68 3.83 9.14
N THR A 577 29.85 3.05 9.84
CA THR A 577 29.46 3.30 11.25
C THR A 577 30.22 2.43 12.24
N THR A 578 30.74 1.27 11.81
CA THR A 578 31.58 0.44 12.66
C THR A 578 32.93 1.17 12.88
N PRO A 579 33.40 1.42 14.12
CA PRO A 579 34.73 1.94 14.35
C PRO A 579 35.75 1.07 13.63
N ALA A 580 36.64 1.66 12.85
CA ALA A 580 37.76 0.90 12.28
C ALA A 580 38.44 0.17 13.44
N PRO A 581 38.76 -1.14 13.30
CA PRO A 581 39.52 -1.84 14.29
C PRO A 581 40.76 -0.99 14.58
N PRO A 582 41.16 -0.82 15.86
CA PRO A 582 42.32 -0.01 16.19
C PRO A 582 43.46 -0.44 15.27
N LYS A 583 43.99 0.47 14.48
CA LYS A 583 45.20 0.24 13.72
C LYS A 583 46.28 0.02 14.79
N ASN A 584 46.43 -1.21 15.24
CA ASN A 584 47.65 -1.61 15.88
C ASN A 584 48.75 -1.46 14.81
N CYS A 585 49.29 -0.25 14.73
CA CYS A 585 50.57 -0.04 14.15
C CYS A 585 51.61 -0.71 15.09
N THR A 586 51.50 -2.00 15.24
CA THR A 586 52.70 -2.78 15.49
C THR A 586 53.46 -2.65 14.18
N SER A 587 54.63 -2.00 14.23
CA SER A 587 55.69 -2.17 13.27
C SER A 587 55.98 -3.67 13.19
N GLY A 588 55.08 -4.37 12.49
CA GLY A 588 55.19 -5.78 12.24
C GLY A 588 56.26 -5.95 11.18
N VAL A 589 57.41 -6.31 11.58
CA VAL A 589 58.30 -7.10 10.76
C VAL A 589 57.44 -8.18 10.09
N LEU A 590 57.21 -8.05 8.77
CA LEU A 590 56.56 -9.10 7.99
C LEU A 590 57.23 -10.44 8.36
N PRO A 591 56.45 -11.49 8.66
CA PRO A 591 57.03 -12.79 8.91
C PRO A 591 57.96 -13.13 7.76
N ARG A 592 59.17 -13.55 8.07
CA ARG A 592 60.25 -13.89 7.11
C ARG A 592 59.81 -14.90 6.03
N ASP A 593 58.74 -15.63 6.31
CA ASP A 593 58.15 -16.67 5.44
C ASP A 593 57.40 -16.12 4.21
N SER A 594 56.82 -14.89 4.27
CA SER A 594 56.15 -14.33 3.09
C SER A 594 57.09 -13.86 1.98
N ARG A 595 58.39 -13.55 2.29
CA ARG A 595 59.38 -13.21 1.28
C ARG A 595 59.85 -14.43 0.51
N ALA A 596 59.89 -15.61 1.14
CA ALA A 596 60.26 -16.86 0.47
C ALA A 596 59.20 -17.27 -0.56
N ALA A 597 57.90 -17.18 -0.20
CA ALA A 597 56.79 -17.54 -1.10
C ALA A 597 56.69 -16.65 -2.35
N TYR A 598 56.99 -15.35 -2.25
CA TYR A 598 57.06 -14.46 -3.41
C TYR A 598 58.29 -14.69 -4.28
N GLY A 599 59.43 -15.06 -3.67
CA GLY A 599 60.64 -15.45 -4.37
C GLY A 599 60.42 -16.69 -5.22
N ASP A 600 59.84 -17.73 -4.66
CA ASP A 600 59.54 -18.99 -5.35
C ASP A 600 58.50 -18.83 -6.48
N LEU A 601 57.51 -17.95 -6.32
CA LEU A 601 56.52 -17.64 -7.37
C LEU A 601 57.16 -16.90 -8.56
N LEU A 602 58.07 -15.96 -8.31
CA LEU A 602 58.81 -15.23 -9.35
C LEU A 602 59.81 -16.14 -10.09
N ILE A 603 60.46 -17.05 -9.38
CA ILE A 603 61.37 -18.06 -9.97
C ILE A 603 60.55 -19.03 -10.83
N GLY A 604 59.40 -19.50 -10.35
CA GLY A 604 58.48 -20.37 -11.10
C GLY A 604 57.99 -19.72 -12.40
N LEU A 605 57.57 -18.44 -12.35
CA LEU A 605 57.17 -17.68 -13.54
C LEU A 605 58.31 -17.47 -14.52
N GLY A 606 59.52 -17.21 -14.02
CA GLY A 606 60.71 -17.09 -14.85
C GLY A 606 61.03 -18.38 -15.60
N ILE A 607 60.98 -19.54 -14.94
CA ILE A 607 61.19 -20.85 -15.56
C ILE A 607 60.16 -21.14 -16.65
N VAL A 608 58.87 -20.88 -16.41
CA VAL A 608 57.81 -21.07 -17.40
C VAL A 608 58.02 -20.21 -18.64
N LEU A 609 58.44 -18.96 -18.49
CA LEU A 609 58.77 -18.06 -19.62
C LEU A 609 59.96 -18.53 -20.42
N ILE A 610 60.98 -19.04 -19.76
CA ILE A 610 62.18 -19.58 -20.45
C ILE A 610 61.81 -20.85 -21.24
N VAL A 611 61.05 -21.76 -20.67
CA VAL A 611 60.57 -22.97 -21.38
C VAL A 611 59.70 -22.60 -22.58
N ALA A 612 58.80 -21.65 -22.44
CA ALA A 612 57.97 -21.15 -23.55
C ALA A 612 58.83 -20.55 -24.68
N LEU A 613 59.88 -19.80 -24.34
CA LEU A 613 60.83 -19.21 -25.32
C LEU A 613 61.58 -20.28 -26.07
N ILE A 614 62.09 -21.32 -25.36
CA ILE A 614 62.82 -22.46 -25.96
C ILE A 614 61.90 -23.22 -26.95
N ILE A 615 60.64 -23.46 -26.57
CA ILE A 615 59.63 -24.09 -27.44
C ILE A 615 59.38 -23.23 -28.69
N LEU A 616 59.29 -21.93 -28.54
CA LEU A 616 59.07 -21.01 -29.66
C LEU A 616 60.25 -21.02 -30.64
N ILE A 617 61.50 -21.03 -30.12
CA ILE A 617 62.72 -21.11 -30.91
C ILE A 617 62.79 -22.46 -31.65
N ALA A 618 62.49 -23.57 -30.99
CA ALA A 618 62.43 -24.90 -31.61
C ALA A 618 61.35 -24.96 -32.74
N MET A 619 60.15 -24.40 -32.51
CA MET A 619 59.12 -24.32 -33.53
C MET A 619 59.59 -23.49 -34.74
N MET A 620 60.17 -22.33 -34.48
CA MET A 620 60.77 -21.53 -35.56
C MET A 620 61.90 -22.29 -36.31
N GLY A 621 62.77 -23.04 -35.63
CA GLY A 621 63.79 -23.89 -36.26
C GLY A 621 63.17 -24.95 -37.18
N VAL A 622 62.14 -25.66 -36.70
CA VAL A 622 61.41 -26.66 -37.50
C VAL A 622 60.70 -26.00 -38.68
N TYR A 623 60.11 -24.84 -38.50
CA TYR A 623 59.44 -24.05 -39.55
C TYR A 623 60.49 -23.67 -40.64
N PHE A 624 61.64 -23.17 -40.27
CA PHE A 624 62.68 -22.81 -41.22
C PHE A 624 63.32 -24.05 -41.94
N LEU A 625 63.47 -25.18 -41.28
CA LEU A 625 63.90 -26.42 -41.89
C LEU A 625 62.91 -26.99 -42.87
N HIS A 626 61.62 -26.93 -42.51
CA HIS A 626 60.53 -27.37 -43.41
C HIS A 626 60.37 -26.48 -44.67
N HIS A 627 60.61 -25.17 -44.51
CA HIS A 627 60.59 -24.25 -45.66
C HIS A 627 61.81 -24.34 -46.55
N ARG A 628 62.99 -24.74 -45.98
CA ARG A 628 64.23 -24.97 -46.77
C ARG A 628 64.13 -26.23 -47.63
N GLY A 629 63.45 -27.28 -47.15
CA GLY A 629 63.22 -28.52 -47.90
C GLY A 629 62.25 -28.42 -49.10
N ARG A 630 61.57 -27.31 -49.28
CA ARG A 630 60.67 -27.05 -50.42
C ARG A 630 61.29 -26.17 -51.52
N ARG A 631 62.58 -25.83 -51.42
CA ARG A 631 63.30 -25.05 -52.44
C ARG A 631 64.50 -25.82 -53.04
N GLN A 632 64.51 -27.16 -52.97
CA GLN A 632 65.40 -28.02 -53.79
C GLN A 632 64.58 -28.87 -54.74
#